data_9e520e0bfee661f1bae6e7708f975b0b
#
_entry.id   9e520e0bfee661f1bae6e7708f975b0b
#
_cell.length_a   1.000
_cell.length_b   1.000
_cell.length_c   1.000
_cell.angle_alpha   90.00
_cell.angle_beta   90.00
_cell.angle_gamma   90.00
#
_symmetry.space_group_name_H-M   'P 1'
#
loop_
_entity.id
_entity.type
_entity.pdbx_description
1 polymer ?
#
loop_
_entity_poly.entity_id
_entity_poly.type
_entity_poly.pdbx_seq_one_letter_code
_entity_poly.pdbx_strand_id
1 'polypeptide(L)'
;MMDRQNLLAGLRHSSLVRDDSGKHRIYRDEEHKEYHSVTSILKHTAPIEQKAALSNWSKRPGSIEQRELACNIGTAVHLYCEQTLKLASILAINSANKRNGWRTYEDGLARPSQAITTWALQKTIHGKNSIEQPWACREYTRNIQPFLEDIRAIHLSEFNINHSSGYAGQCDALIDTENDDGHSELTIVDFKT
;
A
#
# COMPACT_ATOMS: atom_id res chain seq x y z
N MET A 1 23.70 10.12 -10.30
CA MET A 1 22.30 10.32 -9.87
C MET A 1 21.45 9.42 -10.75
N MET A 2 20.67 8.48 -10.19
CA MET A 2 19.82 7.57 -10.98
C MET A 2 18.68 8.40 -11.57
N ASP A 3 18.46 8.29 -12.88
CA ASP A 3 17.35 8.97 -13.54
C ASP A 3 16.02 8.40 -13.02
N ARG A 4 15.06 9.28 -12.72
CA ARG A 4 13.73 8.93 -12.20
C ARG A 4 13.00 7.91 -13.09
N GLN A 5 13.12 8.05 -14.41
CA GLN A 5 12.48 7.13 -15.36
C GLN A 5 13.08 5.72 -15.28
N ASN A 6 14.38 5.61 -15.13
CA ASN A 6 15.07 4.34 -14.96
C ASN A 6 14.69 3.67 -13.63
N LEU A 7 14.54 4.45 -12.55
CA LEU A 7 14.06 3.93 -11.27
C LEU A 7 12.63 3.36 -11.39
N LEU A 8 11.71 4.11 -11.97
CA LEU A 8 10.32 3.67 -12.16
C LEU A 8 10.21 2.44 -13.07
N ALA A 9 11.02 2.37 -14.14
CA ALA A 9 11.07 1.21 -15.00
C ALA A 9 11.55 -0.04 -14.23
N GLY A 10 12.62 0.08 -13.45
CA GLY A 10 13.13 -1.03 -12.63
C GLY A 10 12.11 -1.54 -11.61
N LEU A 11 11.36 -0.64 -10.97
CA LEU A 11 10.33 -1.02 -9.99
C LEU A 11 9.12 -1.70 -10.65
N ARG A 12 8.72 -1.28 -11.85
CA ARG A 12 7.60 -1.89 -12.60
C ARG A 12 7.90 -3.32 -13.07
N HIS A 13 9.16 -3.64 -13.27
CA HIS A 13 9.60 -4.97 -13.72
C HIS A 13 10.00 -5.89 -12.57
N SER A 14 9.77 -5.51 -11.32
CA SER A 14 10.02 -6.38 -10.18
C SER A 14 9.01 -7.54 -10.18
N SER A 15 9.47 -8.73 -10.58
CA SER A 15 8.68 -9.97 -10.63
C SER A 15 8.71 -10.76 -9.32
N LEU A 16 8.93 -10.08 -8.21
CA LEU A 16 8.96 -10.72 -6.90
C LEU A 16 7.61 -11.36 -6.56
N VAL A 17 7.63 -12.66 -6.31
CA VAL A 17 6.46 -13.41 -5.83
C VAL A 17 6.58 -13.59 -4.33
N ARG A 18 5.55 -13.19 -3.62
CA ARG A 18 5.41 -13.38 -2.17
C ARG A 18 4.91 -14.80 -1.88
N ASP A 19 5.57 -15.48 -0.94
CA ASP A 19 5.22 -16.81 -0.47
C ASP A 19 4.98 -16.77 1.05
N ASP A 20 3.73 -17.00 1.44
CA ASP A 20 3.27 -17.06 2.84
C ASP A 20 3.00 -18.53 3.29
N SER A 21 3.31 -19.53 2.48
CA SER A 21 3.00 -20.95 2.76
C SER A 21 3.85 -21.55 3.89
N GLY A 22 5.02 -20.96 4.15
CA GLY A 22 5.95 -21.43 5.16
C GLY A 22 5.77 -20.78 6.54
N LYS A 23 6.63 -21.15 7.49
CA LYS A 23 6.69 -20.55 8.83
C LYS A 23 7.02 -19.05 8.81
N HIS A 24 7.75 -18.63 7.80
CA HIS A 24 8.18 -17.23 7.59
C HIS A 24 7.82 -16.82 6.18
N ARG A 25 7.35 -15.59 6.05
CA ARG A 25 7.12 -14.96 4.74
C ARG A 25 8.45 -14.78 4.03
N ILE A 26 8.53 -15.24 2.79
CA ILE A 26 9.64 -15.02 1.88
C ILE A 26 9.15 -14.44 0.56
N TYR A 27 10.08 -13.90 -0.21
CA TYR A 27 9.85 -13.45 -1.58
C TYR A 27 10.82 -14.16 -2.49
N ARG A 28 10.41 -14.47 -3.73
CA ARG A 28 11.29 -15.07 -4.76
C ARG A 28 11.24 -14.23 -6.03
N ASP A 29 12.40 -14.05 -6.67
CA ASP A 29 12.46 -13.49 -8.00
C ASP A 29 12.31 -14.57 -9.09
N GLU A 30 12.42 -14.18 -10.37
CA GLU A 30 12.36 -15.08 -11.52
C GLU A 30 13.47 -16.14 -11.53
N GLU A 31 14.60 -15.85 -10.92
CA GLU A 31 15.75 -16.75 -10.78
C GLU A 31 15.61 -17.69 -9.56
N HIS A 32 14.44 -17.66 -8.88
CA HIS A 32 14.18 -18.39 -7.64
C HIS A 32 15.06 -18.01 -6.45
N LYS A 33 15.75 -16.88 -6.51
CA LYS A 33 16.50 -16.36 -5.37
C LYS A 33 15.55 -15.92 -4.28
N GLU A 34 15.83 -16.37 -3.06
CA GLU A 34 15.00 -16.07 -1.89
C GLU A 34 15.43 -14.78 -1.19
N TYR A 35 14.43 -14.01 -0.74
CA TYR A 35 14.59 -12.81 0.04
C TYR A 35 13.76 -12.90 1.31
N HIS A 36 14.35 -12.56 2.45
CA HIS A 36 13.63 -12.51 3.71
C HIS A 36 12.67 -11.31 3.77
N SER A 37 11.46 -11.54 4.27
CA SER A 37 10.52 -10.44 4.49
C SER A 37 11.05 -9.46 5.53
N VAL A 38 11.03 -8.16 5.22
CA VAL A 38 11.37 -7.08 6.19
C VAL A 38 10.56 -7.24 7.48
N THR A 39 9.27 -7.56 7.38
CA THR A 39 8.41 -7.80 8.55
C THR A 39 8.92 -8.96 9.41
N SER A 40 9.40 -10.05 8.78
CA SER A 40 9.97 -11.19 9.49
C SER A 40 11.28 -10.83 10.18
N ILE A 41 12.14 -10.05 9.54
CA ILE A 41 13.39 -9.56 10.11
C ILE A 41 13.09 -8.68 11.33
N LEU A 42 12.21 -7.69 11.20
CA LEU A 42 11.84 -6.78 12.29
C LEU A 42 11.27 -7.54 13.49
N LYS A 43 10.42 -8.52 13.25
CA LYS A 43 9.88 -9.40 14.32
C LYS A 43 10.98 -10.20 15.02
N HIS A 44 11.97 -10.68 14.26
CA HIS A 44 13.06 -11.47 14.81
C HIS A 44 14.04 -10.61 15.62
N THR A 45 14.38 -9.42 15.12
CA THR A 45 15.33 -8.48 15.73
C THR A 45 14.74 -7.54 16.77
N ALA A 46 13.41 -7.58 16.98
CA ALA A 46 12.75 -6.74 17.98
C ALA A 46 13.38 -6.91 19.37
N PRO A 47 13.58 -5.82 20.13
CA PRO A 47 14.12 -5.84 21.49
C PRO A 47 13.37 -6.79 22.41
N ILE A 48 14.08 -7.39 23.37
CA ILE A 48 13.49 -8.34 24.32
C ILE A 48 12.36 -7.69 25.12
N GLU A 49 12.52 -6.44 25.50
CA GLU A 49 11.53 -5.65 26.24
C GLU A 49 10.24 -5.49 25.44
N GLN A 50 10.35 -5.22 24.13
CA GLN A 50 9.19 -5.11 23.25
C GLN A 50 8.47 -6.45 23.09
N LYS A 51 9.21 -7.54 22.93
CA LYS A 51 8.65 -8.91 22.89
C LYS A 51 7.94 -9.27 24.17
N ALA A 52 8.54 -8.94 25.33
CA ALA A 52 7.96 -9.16 26.64
C ALA A 52 6.69 -8.33 26.85
N ALA A 53 6.71 -7.05 26.47
CA ALA A 53 5.54 -6.17 26.56
C ALA A 53 4.37 -6.69 25.72
N LEU A 54 4.63 -7.12 24.47
CA LEU A 54 3.61 -7.71 23.59
C LEU A 54 3.07 -9.04 24.16
N SER A 55 3.95 -9.89 24.70
CA SER A 55 3.54 -11.14 25.36
C SER A 55 2.67 -10.89 26.59
N ASN A 56 3.01 -9.89 27.41
CA ASN A 56 2.22 -9.53 28.58
C ASN A 56 0.86 -8.92 28.18
N TRP A 57 0.86 -8.08 27.13
CA TRP A 57 -0.38 -7.53 26.59
C TRP A 57 -1.30 -8.63 26.06
N SER A 58 -0.78 -9.61 25.34
CA SER A 58 -1.58 -10.70 24.75
C SER A 58 -2.24 -11.63 25.77
N LYS A 59 -1.79 -11.61 27.02
CA LYS A 59 -2.37 -12.37 28.14
C LYS A 59 -3.52 -11.62 28.84
N ARG A 60 -3.78 -10.36 28.50
CA ARG A 60 -4.87 -9.59 29.12
C ARG A 60 -6.22 -10.05 28.58
N PRO A 61 -7.27 -10.07 29.42
CA PRO A 61 -8.63 -10.32 28.95
C PRO A 61 -9.01 -9.33 27.83
N GLY A 62 -9.64 -9.81 26.75
CA GLY A 62 -10.08 -8.99 25.63
C GLY A 62 -8.98 -8.58 24.65
N SER A 63 -7.71 -9.01 24.86
CA SER A 63 -6.60 -8.64 23.95
C SER A 63 -6.72 -9.29 22.57
N ILE A 64 -7.31 -10.47 22.49
CA ILE A 64 -7.53 -11.18 21.21
C ILE A 64 -8.54 -10.41 20.38
N GLU A 65 -9.69 -10.08 20.97
CA GLU A 65 -10.78 -9.33 20.33
C GLU A 65 -10.30 -7.93 19.88
N GLN A 66 -9.51 -7.25 20.73
CA GLN A 66 -8.91 -5.96 20.38
C GLN A 66 -7.96 -6.07 19.19
N ARG A 67 -7.12 -7.13 19.15
CA ARG A 67 -6.23 -7.37 18.03
C ARG A 67 -6.99 -7.69 16.75
N GLU A 68 -8.02 -8.53 16.83
CA GLU A 68 -8.84 -8.88 15.66
C GLU A 68 -9.56 -7.64 15.11
N LEU A 69 -10.14 -6.83 15.98
CA LEU A 69 -10.74 -5.56 15.58
C LEU A 69 -9.74 -4.63 14.89
N ALA A 70 -8.55 -4.45 15.48
CA ALA A 70 -7.51 -3.62 14.88
C ALA A 70 -7.04 -4.18 13.51
N CYS A 71 -6.87 -5.49 13.37
CA CYS A 71 -6.53 -6.12 12.11
C CYS A 71 -7.64 -5.93 11.05
N ASN A 72 -8.90 -6.05 11.44
CA ASN A 72 -10.04 -5.87 10.55
C ASN A 72 -10.14 -4.41 10.06
N ILE A 73 -9.97 -3.43 10.98
CA ILE A 73 -9.92 -2.01 10.63
C ILE A 73 -8.75 -1.75 9.67
N GLY A 74 -7.55 -2.26 9.99
CA GLY A 74 -6.37 -2.10 9.16
C GLY A 74 -6.59 -2.64 7.75
N THR A 75 -7.09 -3.86 7.63
CA THR A 75 -7.40 -4.49 6.33
C THR A 75 -8.38 -3.65 5.52
N ALA A 76 -9.38 -3.08 6.16
CA ALA A 76 -10.36 -2.24 5.49
C ALA A 76 -9.81 -0.92 5.01
N VAL A 77 -8.98 -0.25 5.81
CA VAL A 77 -8.34 1.01 5.42
C VAL A 77 -7.37 0.76 4.26
N HIS A 78 -6.56 -0.30 4.30
CA HIS A 78 -5.71 -0.67 3.19
C HIS A 78 -6.52 -0.96 1.91
N LEU A 79 -7.61 -1.74 2.01
CA LEU A 79 -8.50 -1.99 0.87
C LEU A 79 -9.09 -0.70 0.29
N TYR A 80 -9.50 0.23 1.15
CA TYR A 80 -10.00 1.54 0.73
C TYR A 80 -8.93 2.32 -0.06
N CYS A 81 -7.70 2.41 0.47
CA CYS A 81 -6.59 3.09 -0.19
C CYS A 81 -6.26 2.42 -1.53
N GLU A 82 -6.11 1.10 -1.54
CA GLU A 82 -5.84 0.31 -2.75
C GLU A 82 -6.90 0.52 -3.84
N GLN A 83 -8.19 0.45 -3.48
CA GLN A 83 -9.28 0.67 -4.44
C GLN A 83 -9.28 2.11 -4.97
N THR A 84 -8.98 3.09 -4.13
CA THR A 84 -8.86 4.49 -4.55
C THR A 84 -7.75 4.67 -5.57
N LEU A 85 -6.55 4.18 -5.28
CA LEU A 85 -5.39 4.30 -6.15
C LEU A 85 -5.57 3.54 -7.48
N LYS A 86 -6.09 2.32 -7.42
CA LYS A 86 -6.36 1.50 -8.62
C LYS A 86 -7.40 2.13 -9.53
N LEU A 87 -8.51 2.62 -8.98
CA LEU A 87 -9.55 3.26 -9.79
C LEU A 87 -9.04 4.54 -10.44
N ALA A 88 -8.30 5.38 -9.70
CA ALA A 88 -7.70 6.59 -10.26
C ALA A 88 -6.77 6.26 -11.43
N SER A 89 -5.92 5.23 -11.27
CA SER A 89 -5.02 4.77 -12.33
C SER A 89 -5.79 4.28 -13.58
N ILE A 90 -6.83 3.46 -13.40
CA ILE A 90 -7.67 2.95 -14.51
C ILE A 90 -8.35 4.09 -15.26
N LEU A 91 -8.90 5.07 -14.54
CA LEU A 91 -9.59 6.20 -15.15
C LEU A 91 -8.63 7.11 -15.91
N ALA A 92 -7.41 7.29 -15.42
CA ALA A 92 -6.37 8.05 -16.14
C ALA A 92 -5.96 7.36 -17.43
N ILE A 93 -5.74 6.04 -17.43
CA ILE A 93 -5.42 5.25 -18.63
C ILE A 93 -6.56 5.34 -19.63
N ASN A 94 -7.82 5.16 -19.20
CA ASN A 94 -8.98 5.22 -20.08
C ASN A 94 -9.19 6.62 -20.68
N SER A 95 -8.89 7.67 -19.92
CA SER A 95 -8.97 9.06 -20.41
C SER A 95 -7.89 9.39 -21.43
N ALA A 96 -6.68 8.88 -21.23
CA ALA A 96 -5.57 9.01 -22.17
C ALA A 96 -5.87 8.29 -23.49
N ASN A 97 -6.44 7.09 -23.45
CA ASN A 97 -6.80 6.30 -24.63
C ASN A 97 -7.91 6.96 -25.48
N LYS A 98 -8.80 7.74 -24.88
CA LYS A 98 -9.89 8.45 -25.59
C LYS A 98 -9.45 9.73 -26.30
N ARG A 99 -8.30 10.31 -25.91
CA ARG A 99 -7.82 11.62 -26.39
C ARG A 99 -6.82 11.59 -27.54
N ASN A 100 -6.83 10.61 -28.41
CA ASN A 100 -5.91 10.41 -29.54
C ASN A 100 -4.61 9.69 -29.20
N GLY A 101 -4.66 8.39 -29.32
CA GLY A 101 -3.52 7.60 -29.69
C GLY A 101 -2.31 7.78 -28.77
N TRP A 102 -2.11 6.83 -27.88
CA TRP A 102 -0.82 6.56 -27.26
C TRP A 102 -0.12 7.76 -26.59
N ARG A 103 -0.76 8.39 -25.61
CA ARG A 103 -0.03 9.17 -24.63
C ARG A 103 0.58 8.21 -23.63
N THR A 104 1.89 8.37 -23.42
CA THR A 104 2.62 7.67 -22.38
C THR A 104 2.00 7.99 -21.01
N TYR A 105 2.15 7.10 -20.07
CA TYR A 105 1.66 7.16 -18.68
C TYR A 105 1.94 8.51 -17.95
N GLU A 106 2.86 9.31 -18.49
CA GLU A 106 3.31 10.58 -17.94
C GLU A 106 2.32 11.75 -18.12
N ASP A 107 1.44 11.68 -19.15
CA ASP A 107 0.52 12.78 -19.46
C ASP A 107 -0.87 12.64 -18.83
N GLY A 108 -1.20 11.47 -18.31
CA GLY A 108 -2.46 11.16 -17.65
C GLY A 108 -2.26 11.00 -16.15
N LEU A 109 -2.04 12.10 -15.44
CA LEU A 109 -1.89 12.10 -14.00
C LEU A 109 -3.10 11.44 -13.35
N ALA A 110 -2.93 10.21 -12.85
CA ALA A 110 -3.93 9.53 -12.06
C ALA A 110 -4.03 10.25 -10.73
N ARG A 111 -5.07 11.04 -10.56
CA ARG A 111 -5.37 11.71 -9.29
C ARG A 111 -6.64 11.15 -8.70
N PRO A 112 -6.64 10.70 -7.45
CA PRO A 112 -7.87 10.46 -6.74
C PRO A 112 -8.69 11.75 -6.65
N SER A 113 -9.99 11.63 -6.82
CA SER A 113 -10.93 12.73 -6.63
C SER A 113 -11.95 12.33 -5.56
N GLN A 114 -12.69 13.28 -5.04
CA GLN A 114 -13.75 13.01 -4.06
C GLN A 114 -14.76 11.96 -4.58
N ALA A 115 -15.05 11.94 -5.87
CA ALA A 115 -15.92 10.91 -6.46
C ALA A 115 -15.29 9.51 -6.38
N ILE A 116 -13.97 9.40 -6.61
CA ILE A 116 -13.21 8.15 -6.53
C ILE A 116 -13.13 7.66 -5.09
N THR A 117 -12.77 8.53 -4.14
CA THR A 117 -12.68 8.19 -2.71
C THR A 117 -14.03 7.77 -2.15
N THR A 118 -15.12 8.47 -2.53
CA THR A 118 -16.48 8.09 -2.17
C THR A 118 -16.86 6.72 -2.73
N TRP A 119 -16.58 6.45 -3.99
CA TRP A 119 -16.83 5.15 -4.61
C TRP A 119 -16.04 4.03 -3.92
N ALA A 120 -14.75 4.24 -3.67
CA ALA A 120 -13.88 3.27 -3.00
C ALA A 120 -14.39 2.95 -1.60
N LEU A 121 -14.86 3.95 -0.85
CA LEU A 121 -15.48 3.75 0.46
C LEU A 121 -16.73 2.88 0.37
N GLN A 122 -17.63 3.15 -0.58
CA GLN A 122 -18.82 2.34 -0.80
C GLN A 122 -18.46 0.90 -1.18
N LYS A 123 -17.46 0.73 -2.04
CA LYS A 123 -16.97 -0.58 -2.45
C LYS A 123 -16.38 -1.37 -1.27
N THR A 124 -15.66 -0.71 -0.37
CA THR A 124 -15.07 -1.32 0.83
C THR A 124 -16.15 -1.73 1.82
N ILE A 125 -17.17 -0.90 2.01
CA ILE A 125 -18.27 -1.16 2.97
C ILE A 125 -19.23 -2.25 2.46
N HIS A 126 -19.57 -2.23 1.17
CA HIS A 126 -20.63 -3.07 0.60
C HIS A 126 -20.13 -4.14 -0.37
N GLY A 127 -18.81 -4.30 -0.52
CA GLY A 127 -18.21 -5.30 -1.39
C GLY A 127 -18.35 -6.73 -0.86
N LYS A 128 -18.00 -7.72 -1.70
CA LYS A 128 -18.02 -9.15 -1.35
C LYS A 128 -17.14 -9.50 -0.14
N ASN A 129 -16.15 -8.67 0.15
CA ASN A 129 -15.25 -8.78 1.30
C ASN A 129 -15.64 -7.77 2.39
N SER A 130 -16.94 -7.49 2.54
CA SER A 130 -17.42 -6.55 3.55
C SER A 130 -16.97 -6.99 4.95
N ILE A 131 -16.44 -6.03 5.68
CA ILE A 131 -15.97 -6.21 7.04
C ILE A 131 -17.18 -6.25 7.97
N GLU A 132 -17.11 -7.07 9.00
CA GLU A 132 -18.18 -7.19 10.00
C GLU A 132 -18.51 -5.86 10.70
N GLN A 133 -17.59 -4.87 10.67
CA GLN A 133 -17.76 -3.58 11.33
C GLN A 133 -17.37 -2.39 10.44
N PRO A 134 -18.11 -2.13 9.35
CA PRO A 134 -17.75 -1.06 8.40
C PRO A 134 -17.76 0.35 8.99
N TRP A 135 -18.49 0.57 10.08
CA TRP A 135 -18.54 1.86 10.78
C TRP A 135 -17.20 2.23 11.44
N ALA A 136 -16.45 1.25 11.94
CA ALA A 136 -15.17 1.49 12.59
C ALA A 136 -14.12 2.01 11.61
N CYS A 137 -14.24 1.71 10.33
CA CYS A 137 -13.32 2.18 9.29
C CYS A 137 -13.59 3.61 8.84
N ARG A 138 -14.79 4.14 9.04
CA ARG A 138 -15.22 5.46 8.53
C ARG A 138 -14.37 6.61 9.09
N GLU A 139 -13.99 6.52 10.35
CA GLU A 139 -13.15 7.54 10.98
C GLU A 139 -11.75 7.56 10.35
N TYR A 140 -11.12 6.40 10.21
CA TYR A 140 -9.80 6.28 9.59
C TYR A 140 -9.83 6.69 8.12
N THR A 141 -10.84 6.27 7.36
CA THR A 141 -10.96 6.64 5.94
C THR A 141 -11.21 8.14 5.77
N ARG A 142 -11.96 8.77 6.67
CA ARG A 142 -12.16 10.23 6.66
C ARG A 142 -10.86 10.98 6.91
N ASN A 143 -10.02 10.48 7.82
CA ASN A 143 -8.75 11.13 8.14
C ASN A 143 -7.71 10.99 7.03
N ILE A 144 -7.71 9.88 6.29
CA ILE A 144 -6.77 9.65 5.19
C ILE A 144 -7.24 10.23 3.85
N GLN A 145 -8.54 10.48 3.69
CA GLN A 145 -9.11 10.99 2.44
C GLN A 145 -8.44 12.27 1.92
N PRO A 146 -8.17 13.31 2.73
CA PRO A 146 -7.50 14.52 2.26
C PRO A 146 -6.12 14.21 1.65
N PHE A 147 -5.33 13.35 2.31
CA PHE A 147 -4.04 12.92 1.79
C PHE A 147 -4.16 12.23 0.42
N LEU A 148 -5.16 11.33 0.27
CA LEU A 148 -5.38 10.66 -1.02
C LEU A 148 -5.78 11.64 -2.12
N GLU A 149 -6.54 12.68 -1.80
CA GLU A 149 -6.97 13.70 -2.78
C GLU A 149 -5.84 14.67 -3.16
N ASP A 150 -4.82 14.83 -2.30
CA ASP A 150 -3.62 15.64 -2.56
C ASP A 150 -2.57 14.93 -3.41
N ILE A 151 -2.71 13.63 -3.69
CA ILE A 151 -1.79 12.90 -4.56
C ILE A 151 -1.75 13.51 -5.95
N ARG A 152 -0.55 13.86 -6.43
CA ARG A 152 -0.33 14.48 -7.74
C ARG A 152 -0.26 13.46 -8.87
N ALA A 153 0.39 12.33 -8.63
CA ALA A 153 0.45 11.21 -9.57
C ALA A 153 0.62 9.87 -8.84
N ILE A 154 0.05 8.80 -9.40
CA ILE A 154 0.21 7.44 -8.91
C ILE A 154 1.08 6.70 -9.91
N HIS A 155 2.22 6.17 -9.46
CA HIS A 155 3.15 5.40 -10.27
C HIS A 155 2.94 3.91 -10.08
N LEU A 156 2.84 3.43 -8.84
CA LEU A 156 2.62 2.04 -8.47
C LEU A 156 1.72 1.94 -7.24
N SER A 157 0.95 0.87 -7.14
CA SER A 157 0.20 0.49 -5.94
C SER A 157 0.41 -0.99 -5.66
N GLU A 158 0.53 -1.37 -4.37
CA GLU A 158 0.71 -2.76 -3.92
C GLU A 158 1.89 -3.44 -4.67
N PHE A 159 3.08 -2.87 -4.59
CA PHE A 159 4.24 -3.36 -5.32
C PHE A 159 5.31 -3.94 -4.39
N ASN A 160 6.05 -4.92 -4.89
CA ASN A 160 7.14 -5.55 -4.16
C ASN A 160 8.48 -4.93 -4.54
N ILE A 161 9.34 -4.74 -3.54
CA ILE A 161 10.72 -4.29 -3.71
C ILE A 161 11.68 -5.22 -2.99
N ASN A 162 12.90 -5.35 -3.50
CA ASN A 162 13.98 -6.09 -2.87
C ASN A 162 15.26 -5.28 -2.78
N HIS A 163 16.13 -5.70 -1.89
CA HIS A 163 17.46 -5.15 -1.71
C HIS A 163 18.52 -6.23 -1.91
N SER A 164 19.68 -5.87 -2.45
CA SER A 164 20.80 -6.78 -2.71
C SER A 164 21.29 -7.53 -1.48
N SER A 165 21.07 -6.99 -0.28
CA SER A 165 21.37 -7.65 1.00
C SER A 165 20.45 -8.82 1.36
N GLY A 166 19.53 -9.24 0.47
CA GLY A 166 18.71 -10.44 0.64
C GLY A 166 17.41 -10.24 1.40
N TYR A 167 16.88 -9.03 1.46
CA TYR A 167 15.55 -8.77 2.01
C TYR A 167 14.62 -8.12 0.99
N ALA A 168 13.32 -8.31 1.19
CA ALA A 168 12.27 -7.76 0.36
C ALA A 168 11.04 -7.37 1.19
N GLY A 169 10.20 -6.51 0.62
CA GLY A 169 8.97 -6.05 1.23
C GLY A 169 7.94 -5.65 0.18
N GLN A 170 6.71 -5.49 0.63
CA GLN A 170 5.63 -4.89 -0.13
C GLN A 170 5.43 -3.46 0.35
N CYS A 171 5.28 -2.53 -0.60
CA CYS A 171 4.94 -1.13 -0.35
C CYS A 171 3.52 -0.87 -0.84
N ASP A 172 2.76 -0.05 -0.13
CA ASP A 172 1.37 0.22 -0.48
C ASP A 172 1.27 1.11 -1.72
N ALA A 173 2.11 2.16 -1.83
CA ALA A 173 2.11 3.01 -3.01
C ALA A 173 3.45 3.71 -3.28
N LEU A 174 3.68 4.03 -4.55
CA LEU A 174 4.68 4.97 -5.04
C LEU A 174 3.96 6.08 -5.78
N ILE A 175 4.06 7.29 -5.27
CA ILE A 175 3.26 8.44 -5.70
C ILE A 175 4.12 9.69 -5.85
N ASP A 176 3.58 10.70 -6.52
CA ASP A 176 4.07 12.06 -6.42
C ASP A 176 3.22 12.86 -5.44
N THR A 177 3.88 13.52 -4.53
CA THR A 177 3.32 14.53 -3.63
C THR A 177 3.94 15.90 -3.94
N GLU A 178 3.32 16.97 -3.47
CA GLU A 178 3.90 18.30 -3.50
C GLU A 178 4.61 18.56 -2.17
N ASN A 179 5.88 18.99 -2.24
CA ASN A 179 6.59 19.43 -1.05
C ASN A 179 6.24 20.88 -0.69
N ASP A 180 6.77 21.38 0.43
CA ASP A 180 6.50 22.74 0.93
C ASP A 180 6.90 23.86 -0.06
N ASP A 181 7.83 23.56 -0.97
CA ASP A 181 8.28 24.51 -2.02
C ASP A 181 7.43 24.43 -3.30
N GLY A 182 6.39 23.60 -3.33
CA GLY A 182 5.52 23.39 -4.49
C GLY A 182 6.12 22.47 -5.57
N HIS A 183 7.23 21.79 -5.29
CA HIS A 183 7.85 20.85 -6.21
C HIS A 183 7.28 19.45 -6.04
N SER A 184 7.19 18.72 -7.16
CA SER A 184 6.78 17.30 -7.15
C SER A 184 7.90 16.43 -6.59
N GLU A 185 7.59 15.65 -5.56
CA GLU A 185 8.49 14.70 -4.91
C GLU A 185 7.97 13.28 -5.04
N LEU A 186 8.88 12.34 -5.39
CA LEU A 186 8.56 10.91 -5.48
C LEU A 186 8.59 10.30 -4.08
N THR A 187 7.44 9.84 -3.61
CA THR A 187 7.23 9.38 -2.25
C THR A 187 6.78 7.93 -2.20
N ILE A 188 7.43 7.11 -1.35
CA ILE A 188 6.96 5.77 -1.00
C ILE A 188 6.01 5.92 0.20
N VAL A 189 4.83 5.32 0.07
CA VAL A 189 3.79 5.36 1.12
C VAL A 189 3.55 3.96 1.67
N ASP A 190 3.39 3.90 2.98
CA ASP A 190 2.97 2.73 3.75
C ASP A 190 1.85 3.17 4.69
N PHE A 191 0.61 2.72 4.44
CA PHE A 191 -0.55 3.09 5.23
C PHE A 191 -0.57 2.32 6.56
N LYS A 192 -0.65 3.05 7.67
CA LYS A 192 -0.74 2.48 9.03
C LYS A 192 -2.03 2.92 9.72
N THR A 193 -2.63 2.00 10.45
CA THR A 193 -3.85 2.21 11.25
C THR A 193 -3.58 1.97 12.72
#